data_49b80927806c9e9dd1483cf4cffa3f8e
#
_entry.id   49b80927806c9e9dd1483cf4cffa3f8e
#
_cell.length_a   1.000
_cell.length_b   1.000
_cell.length_c   1.000
_cell.angle_alpha   90.00
_cell.angle_beta   90.00
_cell.angle_gamma   90.00
#
_symmetry.space_group_name_H-M   'P 1'
#
loop_
_entity.id
_entity.type
_entity.pdbx_description
1 polymer ?
#
loop_
_entity_poly.entity_id
_entity_poly.type
_entity_poly.pdbx_seq_one_letter_code
_entity_poly.pdbx_strand_id
1 'polypeptide(L)'
;LLLGAIYFSQATLTLPGLAGLVLTIGMAVDANILIFERIREEWERGREVPQAYKNGYERAFWTIIDANVTTLIAGFILYQFGTGPVQGFAATLCLGILTTLFSTLVFSKVIMHMIVFGKNAPTKVSMMAALAGKRIIDFPKLHKAAAILSLSLLSSGLWIYSQNASEMLGIDFAGGSTARVHLAKEVSISEMRDRLDGFQVTVVKSDAASTSGADTSKDFQVKRKLSAADRAAGIATNKVQGGKDLAQEMVVELQTSLEGLLILDDTGAANLDASFPQKSTVGARVSGEIQGSAVRALLLALVLIVVYMNFRFHEYRFGLAAVAALFHDVLITLGVLAFVSQMGWVHVEINLEIIAAFLTIIGYSLNDTIVVFDRVRENLPRRKESFKEIINISINQSLSRTILTSVTTFFVVGVLFFSNRQFHNTLEGFSFAMLVGIVVGTYSSIFVASPLLIFFDRWARNKKIGSASASSTKKIDKTAPANG
;
A
#
# COMPACT_ATOMS: atom_id res chain seq x y z
N LEU A 1 -6.61 -9.64 -20.53
CA LEU A 1 -5.15 -9.43 -20.63
C LEU A 1 -4.43 -9.89 -19.38
N LEU A 2 -4.79 -9.41 -18.19
CA LEU A 2 -4.10 -9.76 -16.95
C LEU A 2 -4.11 -11.27 -16.66
N LEU A 3 -5.25 -11.94 -16.75
CA LEU A 3 -5.34 -13.40 -16.57
C LEU A 3 -4.49 -14.15 -17.60
N GLY A 4 -4.46 -13.68 -18.85
CA GLY A 4 -3.56 -14.22 -19.86
C GLY A 4 -2.09 -14.02 -19.52
N ALA A 5 -1.70 -12.85 -19.01
CA ALA A 5 -0.34 -12.56 -18.59
C ALA A 5 0.10 -13.44 -17.39
N ILE A 6 -0.79 -13.66 -16.41
CA ILE A 6 -0.56 -14.57 -15.27
C ILE A 6 -0.34 -16.00 -15.78
N TYR A 7 -1.20 -16.47 -16.68
CA TYR A 7 -1.08 -17.80 -17.27
C TYR A 7 0.24 -17.99 -18.04
N PHE A 8 0.59 -17.03 -18.90
CA PHE A 8 1.83 -17.08 -19.68
C PHE A 8 3.09 -17.03 -18.83
N SER A 9 3.07 -16.22 -17.77
CA SER A 9 4.21 -16.10 -16.84
C SER A 9 4.33 -17.28 -15.86
N GLN A 10 3.36 -18.21 -15.89
CA GLN A 10 3.26 -19.30 -14.91
C GLN A 10 3.27 -18.81 -13.45
N ALA A 11 2.83 -17.58 -13.22
CA ALA A 11 2.77 -17.00 -11.89
C ALA A 11 1.67 -17.68 -11.06
N THR A 12 2.01 -18.06 -9.84
CA THR A 12 1.05 -18.69 -8.93
C THR A 12 0.06 -17.65 -8.44
N LEU A 13 -1.23 -17.86 -8.71
CA LEU A 13 -2.30 -17.02 -8.16
C LEU A 13 -2.52 -17.37 -6.69
N THR A 14 -1.98 -16.55 -5.82
CA THR A 14 -2.11 -16.70 -4.36
C THR A 14 -3.31 -15.89 -3.84
N LEU A 15 -3.74 -16.14 -2.59
CA LEU A 15 -4.83 -15.38 -1.98
C LEU A 15 -4.52 -13.85 -1.92
N PRO A 16 -3.32 -13.40 -1.50
CA PRO A 16 -2.92 -12.00 -1.68
C PRO A 16 -2.82 -11.58 -3.16
N GLY A 17 -2.49 -12.51 -4.07
CA GLY A 17 -2.48 -12.24 -5.51
C GLY A 17 -3.85 -11.85 -6.06
N LEU A 18 -4.93 -12.43 -5.54
CA LEU A 18 -6.30 -11.98 -5.84
C LEU A 18 -6.54 -10.54 -5.40
N ALA A 19 -6.01 -10.15 -4.22
CA ALA A 19 -6.08 -8.75 -3.78
C ALA A 19 -5.32 -7.81 -4.73
N GLY A 20 -4.17 -8.23 -5.27
CA GLY A 20 -3.43 -7.51 -6.30
C GLY A 20 -4.23 -7.33 -7.59
N LEU A 21 -4.97 -8.35 -8.01
CA LEU A 21 -5.88 -8.28 -9.16
C LEU A 21 -6.99 -7.26 -8.92
N VAL A 22 -7.66 -7.31 -7.77
CA VAL A 22 -8.73 -6.37 -7.38
C VAL A 22 -8.20 -4.93 -7.34
N LEU A 23 -7.03 -4.73 -6.74
CA LEU A 23 -6.38 -3.41 -6.66
C LEU A 23 -6.04 -2.85 -8.06
N THR A 24 -5.60 -3.71 -8.98
CA THR A 24 -5.29 -3.32 -10.37
C THR A 24 -6.49 -2.74 -11.09
N ILE A 25 -7.72 -3.19 -10.78
CA ILE A 25 -8.96 -2.63 -11.34
C ILE A 25 -9.10 -1.15 -10.89
N GLY A 26 -8.87 -0.86 -9.61
CA GLY A 26 -8.89 0.52 -9.09
C GLY A 26 -7.86 1.42 -9.78
N MET A 27 -6.62 0.94 -9.95
CA MET A 27 -5.55 1.69 -10.64
C MET A 27 -5.82 1.89 -12.13
N ALA A 28 -6.50 0.94 -12.80
CA ALA A 28 -6.88 1.10 -14.21
C ALA A 28 -7.91 2.22 -14.41
N VAL A 29 -8.82 2.39 -13.47
CA VAL A 29 -9.79 3.48 -13.47
C VAL A 29 -9.09 4.83 -13.30
N ASP A 30 -8.11 4.94 -12.39
CA ASP A 30 -7.34 6.16 -12.14
C ASP A 30 -6.64 6.69 -13.40
N ALA A 31 -5.96 5.82 -14.14
CA ALA A 31 -5.29 6.21 -15.38
C ALA A 31 -6.26 6.77 -16.44
N ASN A 32 -7.46 6.19 -16.55
CA ASN A 32 -8.49 6.68 -17.46
C ASN A 32 -9.09 8.02 -16.99
N ILE A 33 -9.31 8.19 -15.69
CA ILE A 33 -9.78 9.46 -15.10
C ILE A 33 -8.81 10.59 -15.47
N LEU A 34 -7.49 10.36 -15.36
CA LEU A 34 -6.48 11.36 -15.73
C LEU A 34 -6.61 11.79 -17.21
N ILE A 35 -6.74 10.83 -18.12
CA ILE A 35 -6.89 11.14 -19.55
C ILE A 35 -8.15 11.99 -19.78
N PHE A 36 -9.27 11.56 -19.22
CA PHE A 36 -10.55 12.26 -19.42
C PHE A 36 -10.56 13.66 -18.81
N GLU A 37 -9.92 13.85 -17.66
CA GLU A 37 -9.76 15.17 -17.07
C GLU A 37 -8.92 16.10 -17.95
N ARG A 38 -7.81 15.61 -18.51
CA ARG A 38 -6.98 16.39 -19.43
C ARG A 38 -7.71 16.72 -20.72
N ILE A 39 -8.51 15.81 -21.26
CA ILE A 39 -9.38 16.09 -22.43
C ILE A 39 -10.40 17.20 -22.09
N ARG A 40 -11.04 17.12 -20.90
CA ARG A 40 -11.97 18.13 -20.44
C ARG A 40 -11.32 19.50 -20.31
N GLU A 41 -10.13 19.58 -19.67
CA GLU A 41 -9.38 20.83 -19.55
C GLU A 41 -9.10 21.49 -20.91
N GLU A 42 -8.70 20.69 -21.92
CA GLU A 42 -8.43 21.20 -23.26
C GLU A 42 -9.71 21.65 -23.98
N TRP A 43 -10.83 20.97 -23.76
CA TRP A 43 -12.12 21.36 -24.29
C TRP A 43 -12.65 22.65 -23.63
N GLU A 44 -12.54 22.79 -22.31
CA GLU A 44 -12.89 24.01 -21.57
C GLU A 44 -12.05 25.25 -21.99
N ARG A 45 -10.85 25.02 -22.55
CA ARG A 45 -10.01 26.07 -23.18
C ARG A 45 -10.51 26.50 -24.57
N GLY A 46 -11.65 25.97 -25.02
CA GLY A 46 -12.28 26.31 -26.29
C GLY A 46 -11.75 25.54 -27.50
N ARG A 47 -11.06 24.41 -27.28
CA ARG A 47 -10.61 23.54 -28.38
C ARG A 47 -11.73 22.64 -28.88
N GLU A 48 -11.74 22.33 -30.17
CA GLU A 48 -12.64 21.31 -30.72
C GLU A 48 -12.34 19.93 -30.13
N VAL A 49 -13.36 19.05 -30.09
CA VAL A 49 -13.26 17.71 -29.47
C VAL A 49 -12.09 16.89 -30.00
N PRO A 50 -11.80 16.82 -31.33
CA PRO A 50 -10.66 16.05 -31.85
C PRO A 50 -9.31 16.62 -31.35
N GLN A 51 -9.17 17.93 -31.28
CA GLN A 51 -7.95 18.55 -30.80
C GLN A 51 -7.79 18.43 -29.28
N ALA A 52 -8.89 18.57 -28.54
CA ALA A 52 -8.90 18.37 -27.08
C ALA A 52 -8.51 16.92 -26.72
N TYR A 53 -9.03 15.94 -27.47
CA TYR A 53 -8.64 14.53 -27.34
C TYR A 53 -7.15 14.32 -27.57
N LYS A 54 -6.60 14.79 -28.70
CA LYS A 54 -5.19 14.61 -29.02
C LYS A 54 -4.27 15.22 -27.94
N ASN A 55 -4.53 16.46 -27.58
CA ASN A 55 -3.73 17.17 -26.57
C ASN A 55 -3.89 16.59 -25.17
N GLY A 56 -5.10 16.13 -24.82
CA GLY A 56 -5.39 15.51 -23.53
C GLY A 56 -4.55 14.22 -23.35
N TYR A 57 -4.53 13.35 -24.34
CA TYR A 57 -3.71 12.13 -24.32
C TYR A 57 -2.20 12.43 -24.25
N GLU A 58 -1.70 13.35 -25.05
CA GLU A 58 -0.28 13.73 -25.04
C GLU A 58 0.17 14.27 -23.69
N ARG A 59 -0.67 15.07 -23.01
CA ARG A 59 -0.36 15.62 -21.69
C ARG A 59 -0.49 14.59 -20.56
N ALA A 60 -1.46 13.67 -20.66
CA ALA A 60 -1.65 12.62 -19.66
C ALA A 60 -0.56 11.55 -19.71
N PHE A 61 0.02 11.30 -20.88
CA PHE A 61 0.91 10.16 -21.15
C PHE A 61 2.05 10.03 -20.12
N TRP A 62 2.86 11.06 -19.96
CA TRP A 62 4.00 11.01 -19.06
C TRP A 62 3.59 10.91 -17.58
N THR A 63 2.53 11.59 -17.18
CA THR A 63 2.03 11.51 -15.79
C THR A 63 1.53 10.11 -15.47
N ILE A 64 0.89 9.40 -16.42
CA ILE A 64 0.46 8.01 -16.25
C ILE A 64 1.68 7.08 -16.14
N ILE A 65 2.68 7.26 -17.02
CA ILE A 65 3.92 6.47 -16.94
C ILE A 65 4.59 6.66 -15.58
N ASP A 66 4.79 7.90 -15.15
CA ASP A 66 5.45 8.23 -13.89
C ASP A 66 4.76 7.58 -12.68
N ALA A 67 3.44 7.70 -12.60
CA ALA A 67 2.64 7.11 -11.53
C ALA A 67 2.76 5.58 -11.48
N ASN A 68 2.75 4.94 -12.63
CA ASN A 68 2.83 3.48 -12.71
C ASN A 68 4.26 2.95 -12.51
N VAL A 69 5.28 3.68 -12.96
CA VAL A 69 6.70 3.30 -12.73
C VAL A 69 7.02 3.28 -11.24
N THR A 70 6.53 4.23 -10.46
CA THR A 70 6.76 4.24 -9.00
C THR A 70 6.14 3.04 -8.31
N THR A 71 4.94 2.65 -8.70
CA THR A 71 4.28 1.45 -8.18
C THR A 71 4.95 0.16 -8.66
N LEU A 72 5.47 0.14 -9.91
CA LEU A 72 6.29 -0.98 -10.42
C LEU A 72 7.59 -1.13 -9.63
N ILE A 73 8.25 -0.05 -9.23
CA ILE A 73 9.45 -0.10 -8.38
C ILE A 73 9.10 -0.79 -7.05
N ALA A 74 8.02 -0.39 -6.39
CA ALA A 74 7.58 -1.02 -5.15
C ALA A 74 7.21 -2.50 -5.35
N GLY A 75 6.47 -2.82 -6.42
CA GLY A 75 6.10 -4.18 -6.79
C GLY A 75 7.30 -5.07 -7.11
N PHE A 76 8.29 -4.55 -7.84
CA PHE A 76 9.52 -5.29 -8.15
C PHE A 76 10.35 -5.59 -6.90
N ILE A 77 10.48 -4.62 -6.00
CA ILE A 77 11.15 -4.84 -4.71
C ILE A 77 10.42 -5.89 -3.90
N LEU A 78 9.10 -5.81 -3.86
CA LEU A 78 8.28 -6.80 -3.16
C LEU A 78 8.42 -8.20 -3.78
N TYR A 79 8.54 -8.30 -5.10
CA TYR A 79 8.81 -9.57 -5.79
C TYR A 79 10.18 -10.15 -5.41
N GLN A 80 11.19 -9.30 -5.30
CA GLN A 80 12.57 -9.71 -4.99
C GLN A 80 12.77 -10.12 -3.52
N PHE A 81 12.10 -9.43 -2.59
CA PHE A 81 12.27 -9.66 -1.15
C PHE A 81 11.12 -10.44 -0.51
N GLY A 82 9.96 -10.52 -1.19
CA GLY A 82 8.82 -11.31 -0.74
C GLY A 82 9.04 -12.81 -0.94
N THR A 83 8.35 -13.59 -0.15
CA THR A 83 8.37 -15.06 -0.23
C THR A 83 6.97 -15.62 -0.36
N GLY A 84 6.81 -16.78 -0.98
CA GLY A 84 5.56 -17.51 -1.07
C GLY A 84 4.37 -16.66 -1.54
N PRO A 85 3.31 -16.51 -0.73
CA PRO A 85 2.10 -15.80 -1.13
C PRO A 85 2.33 -14.33 -1.51
N VAL A 86 3.27 -13.66 -0.85
CA VAL A 86 3.58 -12.24 -1.10
C VAL A 86 4.29 -12.05 -2.44
N GLN A 87 5.14 -12.99 -2.84
CA GLN A 87 5.76 -12.97 -4.16
C GLN A 87 4.72 -13.13 -5.27
N GLY A 88 3.70 -13.99 -5.07
CA GLY A 88 2.56 -14.13 -5.97
C GLY A 88 1.75 -12.82 -6.09
N PHE A 89 1.51 -12.13 -4.98
CA PHE A 89 0.90 -10.79 -4.98
C PHE A 89 1.72 -9.79 -5.80
N ALA A 90 3.03 -9.71 -5.57
CA ALA A 90 3.92 -8.80 -6.26
C ALA A 90 3.95 -9.05 -7.78
N ALA A 91 4.00 -10.34 -8.18
CA ALA A 91 3.92 -10.73 -9.59
C ALA A 91 2.60 -10.27 -10.23
N THR A 92 1.46 -10.54 -9.56
CA THR A 92 0.13 -10.14 -10.03
C THR A 92 0.01 -8.63 -10.13
N LEU A 93 0.54 -7.89 -9.15
CA LEU A 93 0.55 -6.42 -9.15
C LEU A 93 1.38 -5.87 -10.31
N CYS A 94 2.60 -6.35 -10.52
CA CYS A 94 3.45 -5.90 -11.62
C CYS A 94 2.85 -6.19 -13.00
N LEU A 95 2.35 -7.42 -13.21
CA LEU A 95 1.66 -7.80 -14.45
C LEU A 95 0.38 -6.97 -14.65
N GLY A 96 -0.33 -6.69 -13.55
CA GLY A 96 -1.51 -5.86 -13.54
C GLY A 96 -1.21 -4.44 -14.01
N ILE A 97 -0.16 -3.81 -13.50
CA ILE A 97 0.26 -2.47 -13.90
C ILE A 97 0.66 -2.44 -15.38
N LEU A 98 1.46 -3.42 -15.84
CA LEU A 98 1.88 -3.49 -17.24
C LEU A 98 0.68 -3.66 -18.20
N THR A 99 -0.27 -4.52 -17.84
CA THR A 99 -1.50 -4.72 -18.62
C THR A 99 -2.43 -3.50 -18.59
N THR A 100 -2.48 -2.79 -17.46
CA THR A 100 -3.21 -1.52 -17.32
C THR A 100 -2.60 -0.43 -18.20
N LEU A 101 -1.28 -0.27 -18.19
CA LEU A 101 -0.59 0.68 -19.09
C LEU A 101 -0.91 0.39 -20.56
N PHE A 102 -0.80 -0.87 -20.97
CA PHE A 102 -1.16 -1.26 -22.33
C PHE A 102 -2.63 -0.96 -22.64
N SER A 103 -3.54 -1.36 -21.75
CA SER A 103 -4.98 -1.17 -21.94
C SER A 103 -5.35 0.32 -22.04
N THR A 104 -4.76 1.16 -21.19
CA THR A 104 -5.09 2.59 -21.13
C THR A 104 -4.42 3.39 -22.26
N LEU A 105 -3.11 3.16 -22.49
CA LEU A 105 -2.36 3.97 -23.45
C LEU A 105 -2.51 3.52 -24.90
N VAL A 106 -2.85 2.24 -25.13
CA VAL A 106 -2.99 1.70 -26.48
C VAL A 106 -4.47 1.39 -26.79
N PHE A 107 -5.09 0.47 -26.05
CA PHE A 107 -6.42 -0.02 -26.38
C PHE A 107 -7.52 1.06 -26.21
N SER A 108 -7.54 1.74 -25.05
CA SER A 108 -8.47 2.85 -24.80
C SER A 108 -8.26 4.00 -25.79
N LYS A 109 -7.00 4.30 -26.16
CA LYS A 109 -6.67 5.32 -27.16
C LYS A 109 -7.25 4.98 -28.54
N VAL A 110 -7.15 3.72 -28.97
CA VAL A 110 -7.70 3.27 -30.27
C VAL A 110 -9.22 3.39 -30.27
N ILE A 111 -9.90 2.89 -29.22
CA ILE A 111 -11.36 3.00 -29.12
C ILE A 111 -11.81 4.48 -29.13
N MET A 112 -11.20 5.31 -28.31
CA MET A 112 -11.54 6.74 -28.27
C MET A 112 -11.25 7.44 -29.59
N HIS A 113 -10.17 7.06 -30.29
CA HIS A 113 -9.88 7.57 -31.63
C HIS A 113 -11.00 7.23 -32.61
N MET A 114 -11.49 5.97 -32.60
CA MET A 114 -12.61 5.55 -33.45
C MET A 114 -13.90 6.31 -33.15
N ILE A 115 -14.17 6.64 -31.88
CA ILE A 115 -15.34 7.41 -31.47
C ILE A 115 -15.19 8.87 -31.90
N VAL A 116 -14.06 9.51 -31.63
CA VAL A 116 -13.84 10.94 -31.86
C VAL A 116 -13.71 11.29 -33.34
N PHE A 117 -13.15 10.40 -34.17
CA PHE A 117 -12.95 10.61 -35.60
C PHE A 117 -13.90 9.78 -36.48
N GLY A 118 -14.85 9.05 -35.88
CA GLY A 118 -15.85 8.27 -36.59
C GLY A 118 -16.96 9.14 -37.22
N LYS A 119 -17.83 8.47 -38.01
CA LYS A 119 -18.95 9.16 -38.70
C LYS A 119 -19.93 9.89 -37.78
N ASN A 120 -20.06 9.44 -36.53
CA ASN A 120 -20.93 10.02 -35.49
C ASN A 120 -20.10 10.70 -34.39
N ALA A 121 -19.05 11.45 -34.76
CA ALA A 121 -18.17 12.12 -33.82
C ALA A 121 -18.97 13.04 -32.88
N PRO A 122 -18.72 13.00 -31.57
CA PRO A 122 -19.39 13.86 -30.60
C PRO A 122 -18.96 15.32 -30.81
N THR A 123 -19.93 16.22 -30.87
CA THR A 123 -19.67 17.68 -30.96
C THR A 123 -19.45 18.32 -29.58
N LYS A 124 -19.80 17.62 -28.52
CA LYS A 124 -19.66 18.09 -27.12
C LYS A 124 -19.08 16.97 -26.25
N VAL A 125 -18.23 17.36 -25.29
CA VAL A 125 -17.73 16.47 -24.26
C VAL A 125 -18.71 16.48 -23.10
N SER A 126 -19.52 15.41 -22.96
CA SER A 126 -20.41 15.24 -21.80
C SER A 126 -19.66 14.47 -20.71
N MET A 127 -19.12 15.17 -19.73
CA MET A 127 -18.46 14.59 -18.57
C MET A 127 -19.06 15.15 -17.29
N MET A 128 -18.97 14.40 -16.18
CA MET A 128 -19.35 14.89 -14.86
C MET A 128 -18.64 16.21 -14.55
N ALA A 129 -19.39 17.16 -14.02
CA ALA A 129 -18.82 18.41 -13.52
C ALA A 129 -17.73 18.13 -12.47
N ALA A 130 -16.71 18.98 -12.39
CA ALA A 130 -15.69 18.86 -11.37
C ALA A 130 -16.33 18.87 -9.97
N LEU A 131 -16.07 17.85 -9.17
CA LEU A 131 -16.63 17.68 -7.81
C LEU A 131 -16.30 18.87 -6.90
N ALA A 132 -15.15 19.50 -7.09
CA ALA A 132 -14.67 20.60 -6.26
C ALA A 132 -15.32 21.97 -6.57
N GLY A 133 -16.18 22.09 -7.58
CA GLY A 133 -16.81 23.37 -7.97
C GLY A 133 -15.80 24.47 -8.30
N LYS A 134 -16.28 25.72 -8.47
CA LYS A 134 -15.42 26.89 -8.73
C LYS A 134 -14.84 27.54 -7.46
N ARG A 135 -15.10 26.98 -6.27
CA ARG A 135 -14.58 27.54 -5.01
C ARG A 135 -13.11 27.16 -4.82
N ILE A 136 -12.24 28.16 -4.72
CA ILE A 136 -10.83 27.97 -4.37
C ILE A 136 -10.74 27.83 -2.85
N ILE A 137 -10.29 26.66 -2.38
CA ILE A 137 -10.03 26.38 -0.97
C ILE A 137 -8.63 26.88 -0.63
N ASP A 138 -8.48 27.60 0.47
CA ASP A 138 -7.17 28.08 0.94
C ASP A 138 -6.51 27.02 1.84
N PHE A 139 -5.93 25.97 1.23
CA PHE A 139 -5.23 24.88 1.93
C PHE A 139 -4.07 25.37 2.80
N PRO A 140 -3.26 26.35 2.38
CA PRO A 140 -2.22 26.91 3.21
C PRO A 140 -2.66 27.52 4.56
N LYS A 141 -3.91 27.84 4.76
CA LYS A 141 -4.41 28.25 6.09
C LYS A 141 -4.61 27.07 7.03
N LEU A 142 -4.91 25.89 6.48
CA LEU A 142 -5.22 24.69 7.25
C LEU A 142 -3.97 23.89 7.63
N HIS A 143 -2.79 24.19 7.05
CA HIS A 143 -1.58 23.37 7.24
C HIS A 143 -1.12 23.25 8.70
N LYS A 144 -1.34 24.29 9.54
CA LYS A 144 -0.98 24.20 10.96
C LYS A 144 -1.87 23.22 11.72
N ALA A 145 -3.18 23.29 11.49
CA ALA A 145 -4.13 22.35 12.11
C ALA A 145 -3.87 20.92 11.62
N ALA A 146 -3.61 20.76 10.32
CA ALA A 146 -3.25 19.47 9.73
C ALA A 146 -1.93 18.90 10.32
N ALA A 147 -0.92 19.76 10.51
CA ALA A 147 0.34 19.33 11.13
C ALA A 147 0.17 18.88 12.59
N ILE A 148 -0.67 19.59 13.36
CA ILE A 148 -1.00 19.19 14.74
C ILE A 148 -1.74 17.85 14.74
N LEU A 149 -2.72 17.68 13.86
CA LEU A 149 -3.45 16.42 13.71
C LEU A 149 -2.50 15.27 13.35
N SER A 150 -1.66 15.44 12.33
CA SER A 150 -0.67 14.44 11.92
C SER A 150 0.27 14.07 13.05
N LEU A 151 0.82 15.08 13.76
CA LEU A 151 1.76 14.83 14.84
C LEU A 151 1.08 14.11 16.02
N SER A 152 -0.17 14.46 16.35
CA SER A 152 -0.93 13.77 17.39
C SER A 152 -1.22 12.33 17.03
N LEU A 153 -1.63 12.05 15.78
CA LEU A 153 -1.87 10.69 15.30
C LEU A 153 -0.57 9.87 15.25
N LEU A 154 0.54 10.45 14.81
CA LEU A 154 1.84 9.79 14.82
C LEU A 154 2.28 9.44 16.23
N SER A 155 2.26 10.41 17.16
CA SER A 155 2.72 10.19 18.52
C SER A 155 1.85 9.19 19.28
N SER A 156 0.51 9.30 19.19
CA SER A 156 -0.40 8.35 19.82
C SER A 156 -0.31 6.95 19.19
N GLY A 157 -0.25 6.87 17.85
CA GLY A 157 -0.13 5.60 17.14
C GLY A 157 1.17 4.86 17.44
N LEU A 158 2.31 5.56 17.46
CA LEU A 158 3.61 4.97 17.81
C LEU A 158 3.66 4.56 19.29
N TRP A 159 3.04 5.35 20.18
CA TRP A 159 2.93 4.99 21.57
C TRP A 159 2.13 3.69 21.77
N ILE A 160 0.95 3.58 21.16
CA ILE A 160 0.12 2.37 21.19
C ILE A 160 0.88 1.17 20.60
N TYR A 161 1.53 1.36 19.45
CA TYR A 161 2.36 0.32 18.85
C TYR A 161 3.48 -0.15 19.78
N SER A 162 4.17 0.76 20.46
CA SER A 162 5.27 0.41 21.37
C SER A 162 4.83 -0.45 22.56
N GLN A 163 3.59 -0.29 23.03
CA GLN A 163 3.03 -1.11 24.11
C GLN A 163 2.67 -2.53 23.66
N ASN A 164 2.27 -2.70 22.40
CA ASN A 164 1.70 -3.95 21.88
C ASN A 164 2.54 -4.59 20.77
N ALA A 165 3.75 -4.10 20.51
CA ALA A 165 4.56 -4.50 19.35
C ALA A 165 4.79 -6.02 19.26
N SER A 166 5.04 -6.68 20.39
CA SER A 166 5.28 -8.14 20.43
C SER A 166 4.03 -8.95 20.11
N GLU A 167 2.86 -8.46 20.50
CA GLU A 167 1.58 -9.13 20.26
C GLU A 167 1.11 -8.96 18.82
N MET A 168 1.43 -7.82 18.22
CA MET A 168 1.07 -7.51 16.84
C MET A 168 1.89 -8.26 15.79
N LEU A 169 3.10 -8.73 16.12
CA LEU A 169 3.93 -9.45 15.16
C LEU A 169 3.30 -10.81 14.82
N GLY A 170 3.11 -11.08 13.52
CA GLY A 170 2.73 -12.39 13.03
C GLY A 170 3.88 -13.41 13.14
N ILE A 171 3.59 -14.69 12.88
CA ILE A 171 4.59 -15.80 12.99
C ILE A 171 5.79 -15.61 12.07
N ASP A 172 5.64 -14.91 10.94
CA ASP A 172 6.75 -14.59 10.02
C ASP A 172 7.82 -13.76 10.71
N PHE A 173 7.44 -12.91 11.66
CA PHE A 173 8.33 -12.00 12.38
C PHE A 173 8.57 -12.41 13.83
N ALA A 174 7.59 -13.04 14.48
CA ALA A 174 7.73 -13.52 15.84
C ALA A 174 8.40 -14.87 15.92
N GLY A 175 8.35 -15.66 14.83
CA GLY A 175 8.58 -17.09 14.83
C GLY A 175 7.39 -17.84 15.43
N GLY A 176 7.28 -19.12 15.15
CA GLY A 176 6.19 -19.94 15.66
C GLY A 176 5.84 -21.09 14.74
N SER A 177 4.73 -21.76 15.05
CA SER A 177 4.22 -22.88 14.26
C SER A 177 2.81 -22.59 13.76
N THR A 178 2.48 -23.12 12.59
CA THR A 178 1.14 -23.13 12.03
C THR A 178 0.75 -24.54 11.64
N ALA A 179 -0.50 -24.90 11.86
CA ALA A 179 -1.09 -26.11 11.37
C ALA A 179 -2.44 -25.82 10.71
N ARG A 180 -2.70 -26.48 9.58
CA ARG A 180 -4.05 -26.56 9.03
C ARG A 180 -4.75 -27.72 9.71
N VAL A 181 -5.92 -27.44 10.26
CA VAL A 181 -6.75 -28.44 10.95
C VAL A 181 -7.98 -28.71 10.10
N HIS A 182 -8.18 -29.98 9.74
CA HIS A 182 -9.39 -30.47 9.08
C HIS A 182 -10.18 -31.35 10.04
N LEU A 183 -11.41 -30.95 10.34
CA LEU A 183 -12.26 -31.61 11.33
C LEU A 183 -13.27 -32.56 10.68
N ALA A 184 -13.67 -33.60 11.42
CA ALA A 184 -14.70 -34.54 10.99
C ALA A 184 -16.08 -33.86 10.91
N LYS A 185 -16.34 -32.85 11.74
CA LYS A 185 -17.61 -32.12 11.84
C LYS A 185 -17.39 -30.63 11.68
N GLU A 186 -18.45 -29.93 11.23
CA GLU A 186 -18.44 -28.47 11.22
C GLU A 186 -18.52 -27.93 12.66
N VAL A 187 -17.65 -26.96 12.95
CA VAL A 187 -17.54 -26.32 14.26
C VAL A 187 -17.53 -24.82 14.06
N SER A 188 -18.11 -24.06 14.99
CA SER A 188 -18.05 -22.60 14.92
C SER A 188 -16.66 -22.08 15.28
N ILE A 189 -16.28 -20.94 14.71
CA ILE A 189 -14.99 -20.30 15.02
C ILE A 189 -14.91 -19.92 16.52
N SER A 190 -16.03 -19.55 17.15
CA SER A 190 -16.10 -19.25 18.58
C SER A 190 -15.78 -20.48 19.42
N GLU A 191 -16.39 -21.63 19.13
CA GLU A 191 -16.09 -22.89 19.81
C GLU A 191 -14.64 -23.32 19.63
N MET A 192 -14.07 -23.14 18.42
CA MET A 192 -12.66 -23.45 18.19
C MET A 192 -11.72 -22.56 19.01
N ARG A 193 -12.05 -21.27 19.16
CA ARG A 193 -11.25 -20.35 20.00
C ARG A 193 -11.35 -20.67 21.48
N ASP A 194 -12.54 -21.03 21.95
CA ASP A 194 -12.75 -21.41 23.35
C ASP A 194 -12.00 -22.69 23.73
N ARG A 195 -11.84 -23.64 22.77
CA ARG A 195 -11.09 -24.88 22.98
C ARG A 195 -9.57 -24.71 22.86
N LEU A 196 -9.13 -23.70 22.10
CA LEU A 196 -7.73 -23.47 21.74
C LEU A 196 -7.25 -22.15 22.37
N ASP A 197 -7.31 -22.05 23.68
CA ASP A 197 -6.77 -20.90 24.41
C ASP A 197 -5.22 -20.79 24.17
N GLY A 198 -4.76 -19.59 23.90
CA GLY A 198 -3.36 -19.34 23.55
C GLY A 198 -2.97 -19.57 22.07
N PHE A 199 -3.90 -20.05 21.25
CA PHE A 199 -3.71 -20.20 19.80
C PHE A 199 -4.51 -19.13 19.03
N GLN A 200 -3.96 -18.70 17.91
CA GLN A 200 -4.69 -17.90 16.93
C GLN A 200 -5.41 -18.81 15.95
N VAL A 201 -6.71 -18.73 15.88
CA VAL A 201 -7.56 -19.56 15.03
C VAL A 201 -8.19 -18.71 13.94
N THR A 202 -8.01 -19.11 12.68
CA THR A 202 -8.63 -18.50 11.49
C THR A 202 -9.31 -19.57 10.64
N VAL A 203 -10.43 -19.20 10.01
CA VAL A 203 -11.16 -20.12 9.12
C VAL A 203 -10.48 -20.18 7.75
N VAL A 204 -10.25 -21.38 7.26
CA VAL A 204 -9.84 -21.62 5.87
C VAL A 204 -11.05 -22.12 5.11
N LYS A 205 -11.56 -21.32 4.17
CA LYS A 205 -12.71 -21.75 3.35
C LYS A 205 -12.26 -22.85 2.39
N SER A 206 -12.71 -24.07 2.64
CA SER A 206 -12.62 -25.17 1.70
C SER A 206 -14.01 -25.37 1.11
N ASP A 207 -14.10 -25.23 -0.20
CA ASP A 207 -15.22 -25.49 -1.10
C ASP A 207 -16.49 -24.62 -1.06
N ALA A 208 -16.94 -24.32 -2.28
CA ALA A 208 -18.03 -23.46 -2.69
C ALA A 208 -19.46 -23.95 -2.28
N ALA A 209 -19.62 -24.85 -1.34
CA ALA A 209 -20.89 -25.52 -1.04
C ALA A 209 -21.58 -25.09 0.26
N SER A 210 -20.95 -24.34 1.16
CA SER A 210 -21.66 -23.84 2.35
C SER A 210 -22.35 -22.51 2.05
N THR A 211 -23.52 -22.59 1.44
CA THR A 211 -24.47 -21.46 1.20
C THR A 211 -25.17 -21.01 2.47
N SER A 212 -24.80 -21.53 3.62
CA SER A 212 -25.36 -21.17 4.89
C SER A 212 -24.47 -20.13 5.56
N GLY A 213 -25.00 -18.97 5.88
CA GLY A 213 -24.32 -17.88 6.60
C GLY A 213 -23.97 -18.22 8.06
N ALA A 214 -23.56 -19.45 8.31
CA ALA A 214 -23.14 -19.92 9.62
C ALA A 214 -21.62 -19.75 9.76
N ASP A 215 -21.20 -19.22 10.91
CA ASP A 215 -19.80 -19.10 11.35
C ASP A 215 -19.12 -20.48 11.60
N THR A 216 -19.53 -21.53 10.86
CA THR A 216 -19.05 -22.90 11.00
C THR A 216 -18.17 -23.32 9.84
N SER A 217 -17.14 -24.08 10.13
CA SER A 217 -16.21 -24.65 9.13
C SER A 217 -15.68 -26.00 9.61
N LYS A 218 -15.15 -26.77 8.66
CA LYS A 218 -14.32 -27.96 8.95
C LYS A 218 -12.82 -27.65 8.87
N ASP A 219 -12.45 -26.59 8.17
CA ASP A 219 -11.07 -26.22 7.91
C ASP A 219 -10.69 -24.97 8.69
N PHE A 220 -9.67 -25.10 9.51
CA PHE A 220 -9.12 -24.01 10.30
C PHE A 220 -7.61 -23.94 10.12
N GLN A 221 -7.07 -22.73 10.16
CA GLN A 221 -5.64 -22.51 10.33
C GLN A 221 -5.40 -22.09 11.77
N VAL A 222 -4.59 -22.85 12.46
CA VAL A 222 -4.19 -22.61 13.85
C VAL A 222 -2.73 -22.20 13.89
N LYS A 223 -2.43 -21.11 14.59
CA LYS A 223 -1.09 -20.54 14.72
C LYS A 223 -0.71 -20.41 16.19
N ARG A 224 0.56 -20.69 16.52
CA ARG A 224 1.17 -20.45 17.82
C ARG A 224 2.46 -19.66 17.66
N LYS A 225 2.55 -18.52 18.30
CA LYS A 225 3.77 -17.68 18.31
C LYS A 225 4.79 -18.27 19.27
N LEU A 226 6.10 -18.10 18.97
CA LEU A 226 7.17 -18.36 19.94
C LEU A 226 7.02 -17.40 21.12
N SER A 227 7.12 -17.94 22.34
CA SER A 227 7.14 -17.13 23.54
C SER A 227 8.36 -16.20 23.58
N ALA A 228 8.29 -15.12 24.35
CA ALA A 228 9.45 -14.24 24.56
C ALA A 228 10.65 -15.00 25.20
N ALA A 229 10.35 -15.98 26.06
CA ALA A 229 11.35 -16.84 26.68
C ALA A 229 12.04 -17.75 25.66
N ASP A 230 11.28 -18.36 24.74
CA ASP A 230 11.83 -19.24 23.68
C ASP A 230 12.70 -18.45 22.72
N ARG A 231 12.31 -17.20 22.39
CA ARG A 231 13.12 -16.29 21.56
C ARG A 231 14.41 -15.88 22.26
N ALA A 232 14.36 -15.56 23.56
CA ALA A 232 15.52 -15.18 24.35
C ALA A 232 16.48 -16.36 24.59
N ALA A 233 15.95 -17.58 24.70
CA ALA A 233 16.74 -18.81 24.82
C ALA A 233 17.45 -19.21 23.51
N GLY A 234 17.25 -18.42 22.42
CA GLY A 234 17.93 -18.67 21.15
C GLY A 234 17.54 -19.99 20.52
N ILE A 235 16.26 -20.41 20.65
CA ILE A 235 15.74 -21.57 19.93
C ILE A 235 15.84 -21.27 18.42
N ALA A 236 17.08 -21.24 17.97
CA ALA A 236 17.48 -20.92 16.60
C ALA A 236 17.24 -22.11 15.64
N THR A 237 16.92 -23.27 16.17
CA THR A 237 16.66 -24.49 15.42
C THR A 237 15.19 -24.87 15.57
N ASN A 238 14.61 -25.49 14.55
CA ASN A 238 13.23 -26.01 14.55
C ASN A 238 12.99 -27.09 15.65
N LYS A 239 13.89 -27.22 16.63
CA LYS A 239 13.85 -28.22 17.67
C LYS A 239 13.83 -27.58 19.05
N VAL A 240 12.83 -27.93 19.84
CA VAL A 240 12.76 -27.66 21.27
C VAL A 240 13.86 -28.49 21.99
N GLN A 241 14.27 -28.11 23.21
CA GLN A 241 15.11 -28.96 24.08
C GLN A 241 14.52 -30.37 24.14
N GLY A 242 15.21 -31.32 23.53
CA GLY A 242 14.75 -32.71 23.43
C GLY A 242 14.55 -33.24 22.00
N GLY A 243 14.79 -32.42 20.96
CA GLY A 243 14.81 -32.89 19.56
C GLY A 243 13.44 -32.96 18.89
N LYS A 244 12.34 -32.52 19.53
CA LYS A 244 11.01 -32.46 18.94
C LYS A 244 10.85 -31.21 18.06
N ASP A 245 10.19 -31.38 16.91
CA ASP A 245 9.80 -30.27 16.04
C ASP A 245 8.67 -29.50 16.71
N LEU A 246 8.76 -28.15 16.74
CA LEU A 246 7.72 -27.24 17.27
C LEU A 246 6.33 -27.50 16.65
N ALA A 247 6.30 -27.88 15.37
CA ALA A 247 5.03 -28.24 14.72
C ALA A 247 4.47 -29.57 15.25
N GLN A 248 5.33 -30.52 15.57
CA GLN A 248 4.90 -31.81 16.17
C GLN A 248 4.39 -31.62 17.60
N GLU A 249 5.04 -30.79 18.39
CA GLU A 249 4.58 -30.44 19.74
C GLU A 249 3.23 -29.74 19.72
N MET A 250 3.05 -28.78 18.81
CA MET A 250 1.78 -28.14 18.56
C MET A 250 0.69 -29.13 18.15
N VAL A 251 0.98 -30.11 17.27
CA VAL A 251 0.00 -31.12 16.85
C VAL A 251 -0.43 -32.01 18.02
N VAL A 252 0.48 -32.40 18.93
CA VAL A 252 0.15 -33.16 20.12
C VAL A 252 -0.80 -32.37 21.04
N GLU A 253 -0.54 -31.10 21.25
CA GLU A 253 -1.40 -30.23 22.05
C GLU A 253 -2.78 -30.04 21.40
N LEU A 254 -2.82 -29.81 20.08
CA LEU A 254 -4.06 -29.73 19.32
C LEU A 254 -4.85 -31.04 19.32
N GLN A 255 -4.17 -32.19 19.28
CA GLN A 255 -4.82 -33.49 19.38
C GLN A 255 -5.59 -33.64 20.71
N THR A 256 -4.99 -33.20 21.80
CA THR A 256 -5.62 -33.24 23.13
C THR A 256 -6.79 -32.26 23.23
N SER A 257 -6.63 -31.04 22.74
CA SER A 257 -7.65 -29.99 22.82
C SER A 257 -8.84 -30.23 21.90
N LEU A 258 -8.64 -30.92 20.78
CA LEU A 258 -9.65 -31.19 19.75
C LEU A 258 -10.14 -32.65 19.79
N GLU A 259 -9.95 -33.36 20.89
CA GLU A 259 -10.43 -34.73 21.06
C GLU A 259 -11.95 -34.80 20.74
N GLY A 260 -12.34 -35.83 19.97
CA GLY A 260 -13.71 -36.03 19.50
C GLY A 260 -14.15 -35.20 18.29
N LEU A 261 -13.31 -34.28 17.79
CA LEU A 261 -13.53 -33.51 16.56
C LEU A 261 -12.62 -33.92 15.41
N LEU A 262 -11.55 -34.65 15.68
CA LEU A 262 -10.58 -35.10 14.67
C LEU A 262 -11.15 -36.23 13.81
N ILE A 263 -10.60 -36.36 12.62
CA ILE A 263 -10.91 -37.49 11.73
C ILE A 263 -10.33 -38.77 12.33
N LEU A 264 -11.14 -39.82 12.43
CA LEU A 264 -10.75 -41.12 12.93
C LEU A 264 -10.31 -41.99 11.76
N ASP A 265 -9.37 -42.92 12.03
CA ASP A 265 -9.01 -43.99 11.12
C ASP A 265 -9.93 -45.23 11.28
N ASP A 266 -9.69 -46.26 10.52
CA ASP A 266 -10.47 -47.52 10.56
C ASP A 266 -10.38 -48.25 11.92
N THR A 267 -9.41 -47.87 12.77
CA THR A 267 -9.23 -48.43 14.12
C THR A 267 -9.88 -47.63 15.20
N GLY A 268 -10.46 -46.46 14.84
CA GLY A 268 -11.06 -45.52 15.78
C GLY A 268 -10.07 -44.55 16.45
N ALA A 269 -8.80 -44.57 16.04
CA ALA A 269 -7.79 -43.62 16.48
C ALA A 269 -7.80 -42.35 15.62
N ALA A 270 -7.30 -41.23 16.16
CA ALA A 270 -7.21 -39.99 15.39
C ALA A 270 -6.22 -40.09 14.22
N ASN A 271 -6.71 -39.92 13.01
CA ASN A 271 -5.88 -39.84 11.80
C ASN A 271 -5.21 -38.46 11.72
N LEU A 272 -3.98 -38.38 12.21
CA LEU A 272 -3.27 -37.09 12.31
C LEU A 272 -2.91 -36.51 10.96
N ASP A 273 -2.65 -37.30 9.94
CA ASP A 273 -2.30 -36.80 8.60
C ASP A 273 -3.54 -36.24 7.87
N ALA A 274 -4.69 -36.87 8.06
CA ALA A 274 -5.95 -36.36 7.54
C ALA A 274 -6.45 -35.12 8.31
N SER A 275 -6.26 -35.11 9.65
CA SER A 275 -6.67 -33.98 10.51
C SER A 275 -5.70 -32.80 10.44
N PHE A 276 -4.41 -33.02 10.16
CA PHE A 276 -3.37 -31.98 10.07
C PHE A 276 -2.60 -32.08 8.75
N PRO A 277 -3.25 -31.79 7.61
CA PRO A 277 -2.66 -31.98 6.28
C PRO A 277 -1.47 -31.07 6.00
N GLN A 278 -1.38 -29.94 6.66
CA GLN A 278 -0.28 -28.99 6.51
C GLN A 278 0.19 -28.51 7.87
N LYS A 279 1.49 -28.59 8.10
CA LYS A 279 2.16 -28.09 9.29
C LYS A 279 3.48 -27.42 8.87
N SER A 280 3.76 -26.27 9.46
CA SER A 280 4.95 -25.49 9.16
C SER A 280 5.46 -24.80 10.42
N THR A 281 6.77 -24.61 10.51
CA THR A 281 7.42 -23.90 11.61
C THR A 281 8.34 -22.83 11.06
N VAL A 282 8.27 -21.64 11.64
CA VAL A 282 9.20 -20.54 11.38
C VAL A 282 10.07 -20.38 12.62
N GLY A 283 11.32 -20.81 12.53
CA GLY A 283 12.28 -20.67 13.62
C GLY A 283 12.69 -19.21 13.84
N ALA A 284 13.17 -18.86 15.04
CA ALA A 284 13.57 -17.50 15.40
C ALA A 284 14.64 -16.89 14.47
N ARG A 285 15.56 -17.70 13.96
CA ARG A 285 16.58 -17.25 13.00
C ARG A 285 15.95 -16.83 11.67
N VAL A 286 15.05 -17.67 11.14
CA VAL A 286 14.37 -17.41 9.86
C VAL A 286 13.48 -16.18 9.99
N SER A 287 12.74 -16.03 11.09
CA SER A 287 11.92 -14.84 11.34
C SER A 287 12.76 -13.56 11.41
N GLY A 288 13.95 -13.61 12.04
CA GLY A 288 14.88 -12.48 12.07
C GLY A 288 15.42 -12.11 10.66
N GLU A 289 15.71 -13.10 9.82
CA GLU A 289 16.13 -12.88 8.43
C GLU A 289 14.98 -12.27 7.60
N ILE A 290 13.74 -12.71 7.81
CA ILE A 290 12.54 -12.15 7.16
C ILE A 290 12.30 -10.69 7.60
N GLN A 291 12.39 -10.40 8.91
CA GLN A 291 12.29 -9.02 9.41
C GLN A 291 13.35 -8.11 8.77
N GLY A 292 14.62 -8.54 8.79
CA GLY A 292 15.70 -7.79 8.16
C GLY A 292 15.47 -7.55 6.68
N SER A 293 14.94 -8.54 5.97
CA SER A 293 14.60 -8.42 4.54
C SER A 293 13.46 -7.44 4.30
N ALA A 294 12.41 -7.48 5.12
CA ALA A 294 11.27 -6.55 5.04
C ALA A 294 11.70 -5.09 5.26
N VAL A 295 12.52 -4.83 6.28
CA VAL A 295 13.06 -3.49 6.54
C VAL A 295 13.95 -3.02 5.40
N ARG A 296 14.84 -3.88 4.89
CA ARG A 296 15.68 -3.54 3.72
C ARG A 296 14.84 -3.24 2.48
N ALA A 297 13.79 -4.01 2.23
CA ALA A 297 12.88 -3.78 1.11
C ALA A 297 12.21 -2.41 1.20
N LEU A 298 11.68 -2.05 2.39
CA LEU A 298 11.03 -0.76 2.62
C LEU A 298 12.01 0.41 2.42
N LEU A 299 13.21 0.32 3.00
CA LEU A 299 14.23 1.35 2.84
C LEU A 299 14.71 1.48 1.39
N LEU A 300 14.94 0.35 0.71
CA LEU A 300 15.34 0.35 -0.70
C LEU A 300 14.26 0.96 -1.59
N ALA A 301 12.98 0.66 -1.33
CA ALA A 301 11.86 1.28 -2.05
C ALA A 301 11.90 2.81 -1.91
N LEU A 302 12.02 3.32 -0.70
CA LEU A 302 12.09 4.76 -0.44
C LEU A 302 13.29 5.40 -1.15
N VAL A 303 14.47 4.77 -1.09
CA VAL A 303 15.67 5.27 -1.78
C VAL A 303 15.48 5.31 -3.29
N LEU A 304 14.98 4.22 -3.91
CA LEU A 304 14.77 4.18 -5.36
C LEU A 304 13.71 5.19 -5.80
N ILE A 305 12.69 5.42 -4.99
CA ILE A 305 11.68 6.45 -5.23
C ILE A 305 12.31 7.86 -5.18
N VAL A 306 13.18 8.15 -4.19
CA VAL A 306 13.91 9.42 -4.15
C VAL A 306 14.73 9.62 -5.43
N VAL A 307 15.47 8.60 -5.82
CA VAL A 307 16.30 8.65 -7.05
C VAL A 307 15.42 8.89 -8.27
N TYR A 308 14.32 8.14 -8.40
CA TYR A 308 13.39 8.32 -9.51
C TYR A 308 12.78 9.73 -9.54
N MET A 309 12.31 10.23 -8.40
CA MET A 309 11.72 11.57 -8.28
C MET A 309 12.74 12.67 -8.58
N ASN A 310 13.98 12.51 -8.13
CA ASN A 310 15.04 13.46 -8.45
C ASN A 310 15.35 13.50 -9.96
N PHE A 311 15.41 12.33 -10.59
CA PHE A 311 15.58 12.22 -12.06
C PHE A 311 14.39 12.85 -12.81
N ARG A 312 13.17 12.59 -12.36
CA ARG A 312 11.94 13.02 -13.04
C ARG A 312 11.65 14.51 -12.91
N PHE A 313 11.87 15.09 -11.72
CA PHE A 313 11.57 16.50 -11.43
C PHE A 313 12.79 17.42 -11.57
N HIS A 314 14.00 16.88 -11.69
CA HIS A 314 15.27 17.62 -11.78
C HIS A 314 15.55 18.54 -10.58
N GLU A 315 14.81 18.35 -9.47
CA GLU A 315 14.94 19.14 -8.26
C GLU A 315 14.71 18.24 -7.03
N TYR A 316 15.73 18.14 -6.17
CA TYR A 316 15.70 17.30 -4.96
C TYR A 316 14.59 17.65 -3.96
N ARG A 317 14.06 18.89 -4.01
CA ARG A 317 13.00 19.39 -3.13
C ARG A 317 11.70 18.56 -3.28
N PHE A 318 11.35 18.22 -4.50
CA PHE A 318 10.17 17.41 -4.79
C PHE A 318 10.33 15.98 -4.27
N GLY A 319 11.50 15.36 -4.48
CA GLY A 319 11.81 14.03 -3.98
C GLY A 319 11.78 13.93 -2.46
N LEU A 320 12.43 14.88 -1.76
CA LEU A 320 12.45 14.90 -0.30
C LEU A 320 11.05 15.11 0.30
N ALA A 321 10.25 16.03 -0.27
CA ALA A 321 8.89 16.28 0.19
C ALA A 321 8.00 15.03 0.00
N ALA A 322 8.11 14.36 -1.15
CA ALA A 322 7.38 13.12 -1.42
C ALA A 322 7.74 12.01 -0.43
N VAL A 323 9.04 11.74 -0.23
CA VAL A 323 9.47 10.65 0.66
C VAL A 323 9.11 10.92 2.13
N ALA A 324 9.22 12.16 2.59
CA ALA A 324 8.77 12.50 3.94
C ALA A 324 7.26 12.28 4.12
N ALA A 325 6.45 12.55 3.10
CA ALA A 325 5.02 12.24 3.11
C ALA A 325 4.76 10.72 3.10
N LEU A 326 5.50 9.95 2.31
CA LEU A 326 5.37 8.49 2.28
C LEU A 326 5.73 7.84 3.62
N PHE A 327 6.80 8.33 4.25
CA PHE A 327 7.19 7.87 5.58
C PHE A 327 6.10 8.18 6.62
N HIS A 328 5.53 9.37 6.57
CA HIS A 328 4.37 9.75 7.39
C HIS A 328 3.19 8.81 7.17
N ASP A 329 2.87 8.46 5.91
CA ASP A 329 1.71 7.62 5.57
C ASP A 329 1.86 6.21 6.14
N VAL A 330 3.04 5.61 6.00
CA VAL A 330 3.33 4.29 6.56
C VAL A 330 3.23 4.30 8.09
N LEU A 331 3.78 5.32 8.75
CA LEU A 331 3.76 5.40 10.22
C LEU A 331 2.35 5.66 10.77
N ILE A 332 1.55 6.50 10.12
CA ILE A 332 0.14 6.69 10.53
C ILE A 332 -0.66 5.42 10.31
N THR A 333 -0.48 4.76 9.17
CA THR A 333 -1.15 3.49 8.89
C THR A 333 -0.78 2.45 9.96
N LEU A 334 0.50 2.30 10.29
CA LEU A 334 0.95 1.42 11.38
C LEU A 334 0.29 1.76 12.73
N GLY A 335 0.22 3.05 13.06
CA GLY A 335 -0.42 3.51 14.31
C GLY A 335 -1.91 3.22 14.35
N VAL A 336 -2.63 3.40 13.24
CA VAL A 336 -4.06 3.08 13.13
C VAL A 336 -4.28 1.57 13.22
N LEU A 337 -3.42 0.76 12.58
CA LEU A 337 -3.47 -0.70 12.69
C LEU A 337 -3.27 -1.15 14.14
N ALA A 338 -2.33 -0.54 14.87
CA ALA A 338 -2.09 -0.83 16.28
C ALA A 338 -3.30 -0.49 17.15
N PHE A 339 -3.91 0.68 16.91
CA PHE A 339 -5.09 1.10 17.64
C PHE A 339 -6.28 0.17 17.43
N VAL A 340 -6.58 -0.18 16.17
CA VAL A 340 -7.74 -1.01 15.82
C VAL A 340 -7.55 -2.47 16.26
N SER A 341 -6.32 -2.98 16.21
CA SER A 341 -5.95 -4.29 16.75
C SER A 341 -6.17 -4.36 18.28
N GLN A 342 -5.74 -3.32 19.02
CA GLN A 342 -5.96 -3.24 20.47
C GLN A 342 -7.45 -3.18 20.84
N MET A 343 -8.27 -2.53 20.00
CA MET A 343 -9.73 -2.50 20.20
C MET A 343 -10.44 -3.81 19.83
N GLY A 344 -9.75 -4.74 19.20
CA GLY A 344 -10.33 -5.99 18.71
C GLY A 344 -11.30 -5.82 17.54
N TRP A 345 -11.28 -4.66 16.86
CA TRP A 345 -12.21 -4.37 15.78
C TRP A 345 -11.86 -5.05 14.45
N VAL A 346 -10.58 -5.25 14.21
CA VAL A 346 -10.03 -5.89 13.02
C VAL A 346 -8.91 -6.82 13.44
N HIS A 347 -8.86 -8.01 12.85
CA HIS A 347 -7.75 -8.92 13.07
C HIS A 347 -6.53 -8.45 12.26
N VAL A 348 -5.52 -7.92 12.97
CA VAL A 348 -4.29 -7.39 12.37
C VAL A 348 -3.08 -8.09 12.96
N GLU A 349 -2.31 -8.74 12.11
CA GLU A 349 -0.97 -9.22 12.43
C GLU A 349 0.02 -8.59 11.47
N ILE A 350 1.11 -8.04 12.00
CA ILE A 350 2.21 -7.54 11.18
C ILE A 350 3.00 -8.73 10.67
N ASN A 351 2.74 -9.08 9.43
CA ASN A 351 3.30 -10.18 8.67
C ASN A 351 3.81 -9.67 7.31
N LEU A 352 4.25 -10.56 6.45
CA LEU A 352 4.73 -10.16 5.11
C LEU A 352 3.64 -9.51 4.26
N GLU A 353 2.36 -9.90 4.44
CA GLU A 353 1.24 -9.28 3.72
C GLU A 353 1.03 -7.81 4.13
N ILE A 354 1.22 -7.46 5.40
CA ILE A 354 1.16 -6.05 5.84
C ILE A 354 2.34 -5.24 5.29
N ILE A 355 3.54 -5.83 5.18
CA ILE A 355 4.66 -5.17 4.50
C ILE A 355 4.34 -4.95 3.02
N ALA A 356 3.69 -5.92 2.38
CA ALA A 356 3.21 -5.76 1.01
C ALA A 356 2.18 -4.62 0.89
N ALA A 357 1.27 -4.49 1.86
CA ALA A 357 0.35 -3.36 1.93
C ALA A 357 1.12 -2.02 2.06
N PHE A 358 2.11 -1.92 2.94
CA PHE A 358 2.91 -0.69 3.09
C PHE A 358 3.65 -0.31 1.80
N LEU A 359 4.30 -1.26 1.14
CA LEU A 359 4.96 -1.01 -0.15
C LEU A 359 3.97 -0.58 -1.24
N THR A 360 2.77 -1.17 -1.22
CA THR A 360 1.70 -0.80 -2.16
C THR A 360 1.14 0.59 -1.86
N ILE A 361 0.95 0.94 -0.57
CA ILE A 361 0.54 2.27 -0.12
C ILE A 361 1.58 3.32 -0.56
N ILE A 362 2.87 3.04 -0.41
CA ILE A 362 3.96 3.90 -0.87
C ILE A 362 3.81 4.19 -2.38
N GLY A 363 3.60 3.16 -3.20
CA GLY A 363 3.41 3.33 -4.64
C GLY A 363 2.15 4.13 -4.98
N TYR A 364 1.03 3.82 -4.31
CA TYR A 364 -0.27 4.44 -4.54
C TYR A 364 -0.32 5.92 -4.07
N SER A 365 0.13 6.21 -2.85
CA SER A 365 0.15 7.56 -2.28
C SER A 365 1.03 8.52 -3.09
N LEU A 366 2.13 7.98 -3.63
CA LEU A 366 3.01 8.78 -4.49
C LEU A 366 2.33 9.22 -5.79
N ASN A 367 1.37 8.45 -6.32
CA ASN A 367 0.63 8.81 -7.53
C ASN A 367 -0.07 10.16 -7.38
N ASP A 368 -0.81 10.37 -6.31
CA ASP A 368 -1.47 11.66 -6.03
C ASP A 368 -0.46 12.80 -5.83
N THR A 369 0.64 12.52 -5.13
CA THR A 369 1.71 13.49 -4.91
C THR A 369 2.38 13.91 -6.22
N ILE A 370 2.66 12.97 -7.14
CA ILE A 370 3.23 13.24 -8.47
C ILE A 370 2.32 14.18 -9.26
N VAL A 371 1.01 13.93 -9.24
CA VAL A 371 0.04 14.76 -9.99
C VAL A 371 -0.01 16.18 -9.48
N VAL A 372 -0.04 16.37 -8.16
CA VAL A 372 0.01 17.70 -7.56
C VAL A 372 1.33 18.39 -7.92
N PHE A 373 2.46 17.68 -7.82
CA PHE A 373 3.77 18.23 -8.12
C PHE A 373 3.96 18.55 -9.61
N ASP A 374 3.47 17.70 -10.51
CA ASP A 374 3.47 17.98 -11.95
C ASP A 374 2.65 19.22 -12.27
N ARG A 375 1.49 19.40 -11.61
CA ARG A 375 0.67 20.61 -11.73
C ARG A 375 1.39 21.85 -11.18
N VAL A 376 2.10 21.74 -10.05
CA VAL A 376 2.94 22.83 -9.54
C VAL A 376 4.01 23.22 -10.56
N ARG A 377 4.70 22.25 -11.13
CA ARG A 377 5.72 22.48 -12.15
C ARG A 377 5.15 23.10 -13.42
N GLU A 378 3.96 22.71 -13.86
CA GLU A 378 3.27 23.29 -15.01
C GLU A 378 2.88 24.76 -14.77
N ASN A 379 2.47 25.11 -13.53
CA ASN A 379 2.07 26.45 -13.17
C ASN A 379 3.23 27.41 -12.89
N LEU A 380 4.37 26.93 -12.42
CA LEU A 380 5.55 27.76 -12.08
C LEU A 380 5.97 28.75 -13.19
N PRO A 381 6.17 28.34 -14.45
CA PRO A 381 6.59 29.27 -15.50
C PRO A 381 5.47 30.19 -16.02
N ARG A 382 4.22 29.86 -15.74
CA ARG A 382 3.04 30.54 -16.30
C ARG A 382 2.47 31.61 -15.38
N ARG A 383 2.89 31.63 -14.11
CA ARG A 383 2.30 32.45 -13.07
C ARG A 383 3.33 33.32 -12.38
N LYS A 384 2.91 34.53 -12.00
CA LYS A 384 3.73 35.52 -11.29
C LYS A 384 3.46 35.52 -9.78
N GLU A 385 2.49 34.75 -9.33
CA GLU A 385 2.09 34.62 -7.94
C GLU A 385 3.21 34.03 -7.07
N SER A 386 3.09 34.15 -5.75
CA SER A 386 4.05 33.55 -4.82
C SER A 386 4.04 32.04 -4.92
N PHE A 387 5.18 31.38 -4.62
CA PHE A 387 5.30 29.91 -4.67
C PHE A 387 4.20 29.21 -3.83
N LYS A 388 3.84 29.80 -2.68
CA LYS A 388 2.76 29.31 -1.82
C LYS A 388 1.39 29.36 -2.53
N GLU A 389 1.11 30.43 -3.25
CA GLU A 389 -0.14 30.59 -4.01
C GLU A 389 -0.19 29.63 -5.21
N ILE A 390 0.93 29.46 -5.91
CA ILE A 390 1.04 28.49 -7.01
C ILE A 390 0.72 27.08 -6.52
N ILE A 391 1.24 26.66 -5.36
CA ILE A 391 0.91 25.38 -4.76
C ILE A 391 -0.58 25.29 -4.43
N ASN A 392 -1.16 26.33 -3.82
CA ASN A 392 -2.59 26.33 -3.50
C ASN A 392 -3.47 26.18 -4.76
N ILE A 393 -3.14 26.89 -5.82
CA ILE A 393 -3.86 26.80 -7.09
C ILE A 393 -3.70 25.40 -7.69
N SER A 394 -2.50 24.83 -7.64
CA SER A 394 -2.21 23.51 -8.17
C SER A 394 -2.98 22.40 -7.44
N ILE A 395 -3.06 22.47 -6.11
CA ILE A 395 -3.87 21.56 -5.30
C ILE A 395 -5.35 21.66 -5.72
N ASN A 396 -5.91 22.89 -5.79
CA ASN A 396 -7.32 23.08 -6.18
C ASN A 396 -7.62 22.54 -7.58
N GLN A 397 -6.67 22.66 -8.51
CA GLN A 397 -6.80 22.12 -9.86
C GLN A 397 -6.79 20.59 -9.91
N SER A 398 -6.04 19.93 -9.01
CA SER A 398 -5.92 18.46 -8.96
C SER A 398 -6.95 17.82 -8.05
N LEU A 399 -7.61 18.59 -7.16
CA LEU A 399 -8.43 18.08 -6.06
C LEU A 399 -9.56 17.16 -6.51
N SER A 400 -10.30 17.55 -7.55
CA SER A 400 -11.43 16.77 -8.05
C SER A 400 -10.98 15.37 -8.51
N ARG A 401 -9.84 15.29 -9.18
CA ARG A 401 -9.25 14.02 -9.62
C ARG A 401 -8.82 13.21 -8.43
N THR A 402 -7.99 13.76 -7.54
CA THR A 402 -7.46 13.05 -6.36
C THR A 402 -8.58 12.46 -5.52
N ILE A 403 -9.66 13.20 -5.27
CA ILE A 403 -10.82 12.67 -4.54
C ILE A 403 -11.50 11.54 -5.33
N LEU A 404 -11.73 11.70 -6.63
CA LEU A 404 -12.42 10.70 -7.43
C LEU A 404 -11.63 9.38 -7.49
N THR A 405 -10.32 9.45 -7.72
CA THR A 405 -9.45 8.28 -7.80
C THR A 405 -9.35 7.57 -6.44
N SER A 406 -9.21 8.32 -5.36
CA SER A 406 -9.16 7.76 -4.01
C SER A 406 -10.48 7.10 -3.62
N VAL A 407 -11.62 7.72 -3.93
CA VAL A 407 -12.95 7.16 -3.64
C VAL A 407 -13.20 5.87 -4.43
N THR A 408 -12.87 5.85 -5.74
CA THR A 408 -13.04 4.62 -6.54
C THR A 408 -12.17 3.48 -6.03
N THR A 409 -10.91 3.72 -5.72
CA THR A 409 -10.01 2.69 -5.19
C THR A 409 -10.41 2.27 -3.78
N PHE A 410 -10.85 3.22 -2.94
CA PHE A 410 -11.38 2.93 -1.60
C PHE A 410 -12.58 1.98 -1.65
N PHE A 411 -13.53 2.17 -2.57
CA PHE A 411 -14.64 1.25 -2.72
C PHE A 411 -14.20 -0.13 -3.19
N VAL A 412 -13.27 -0.22 -4.14
CA VAL A 412 -12.76 -1.50 -4.65
C VAL A 412 -12.07 -2.28 -3.52
N VAL A 413 -11.20 -1.63 -2.75
CA VAL A 413 -10.53 -2.25 -1.59
C VAL A 413 -11.52 -2.50 -0.44
N GLY A 414 -12.55 -1.65 -0.31
CA GLY A 414 -13.63 -1.83 0.67
C GLY A 414 -14.40 -3.13 0.44
N VAL A 415 -14.72 -3.46 -0.81
CA VAL A 415 -15.34 -4.75 -1.14
C VAL A 415 -14.44 -5.91 -0.68
N LEU A 416 -13.13 -5.82 -0.93
CA LEU A 416 -12.18 -6.83 -0.48
C LEU A 416 -12.16 -6.97 1.04
N PHE A 417 -12.15 -5.86 1.77
CA PHE A 417 -12.18 -5.85 3.23
C PHE A 417 -13.46 -6.50 3.78
N PHE A 418 -14.63 -6.03 3.34
CA PHE A 418 -15.91 -6.56 3.85
C PHE A 418 -16.12 -8.03 3.49
N SER A 419 -15.64 -8.48 2.33
CA SER A 419 -15.71 -9.90 1.93
C SER A 419 -14.82 -10.81 2.78
N ASN A 420 -13.76 -10.28 3.40
CA ASN A 420 -12.81 -11.06 4.19
C ASN A 420 -12.98 -10.90 5.71
N ARG A 421 -13.73 -9.90 6.17
CA ARG A 421 -13.88 -9.57 7.58
C ARG A 421 -14.38 -10.73 8.43
N GLN A 422 -15.32 -11.52 7.93
CA GLN A 422 -15.90 -12.66 8.65
C GLN A 422 -14.91 -13.84 8.84
N PHE A 423 -13.84 -13.90 8.04
CA PHE A 423 -12.90 -15.02 8.08
C PHE A 423 -11.70 -14.78 8.99
N HIS A 424 -11.47 -13.53 9.42
CA HIS A 424 -10.31 -13.13 10.23
C HIS A 424 -8.96 -13.63 9.66
N ASN A 425 -8.84 -13.59 8.35
CA ASN A 425 -7.65 -14.02 7.62
C ASN A 425 -6.67 -12.86 7.39
N THR A 426 -5.50 -13.16 6.82
CA THR A 426 -4.45 -12.16 6.52
C THR A 426 -4.91 -11.06 5.56
N LEU A 427 -5.91 -11.34 4.71
CA LEU A 427 -6.48 -10.33 3.80
C LEU A 427 -7.34 -9.29 4.51
N GLU A 428 -7.93 -9.60 5.68
CA GLU A 428 -8.65 -8.61 6.48
C GLU A 428 -7.69 -7.49 6.89
N GLY A 429 -6.57 -7.84 7.52
CA GLY A 429 -5.54 -6.87 7.93
C GLY A 429 -4.93 -6.13 6.75
N PHE A 430 -4.58 -6.85 5.67
CA PHE A 430 -4.04 -6.29 4.44
C PHE A 430 -4.98 -5.23 3.82
N SER A 431 -6.25 -5.62 3.59
CA SER A 431 -7.22 -4.72 2.95
C SER A 431 -7.58 -3.54 3.83
N PHE A 432 -7.64 -3.72 5.16
CA PHE A 432 -7.82 -2.62 6.09
C PHE A 432 -6.63 -1.66 6.07
N ALA A 433 -5.39 -2.15 6.07
CA ALA A 433 -4.20 -1.33 5.92
C ALA A 433 -4.25 -0.50 4.63
N MET A 434 -4.67 -1.11 3.52
CA MET A 434 -4.86 -0.41 2.24
C MET A 434 -5.94 0.67 2.32
N LEU A 435 -7.10 0.42 2.95
CA LEU A 435 -8.15 1.42 3.15
C LEU A 435 -7.63 2.64 3.91
N VAL A 436 -6.95 2.41 5.03
CA VAL A 436 -6.32 3.46 5.82
C VAL A 436 -5.27 4.20 4.98
N GLY A 437 -4.41 3.46 4.29
CA GLY A 437 -3.35 4.03 3.46
C GLY A 437 -3.87 4.91 2.32
N ILE A 438 -4.99 4.54 1.67
CA ILE A 438 -5.63 5.37 0.64
C ILE A 438 -6.11 6.70 1.23
N VAL A 439 -6.78 6.67 2.38
CA VAL A 439 -7.28 7.89 3.05
C VAL A 439 -6.12 8.78 3.49
N VAL A 440 -5.12 8.19 4.15
CA VAL A 440 -3.94 8.90 4.65
C VAL A 440 -3.11 9.46 3.51
N GLY A 441 -2.89 8.70 2.42
CA GLY A 441 -2.14 9.14 1.23
C GLY A 441 -2.81 10.30 0.50
N THR A 442 -4.14 10.25 0.38
CA THR A 442 -4.92 11.38 -0.16
C THR A 442 -4.79 12.65 0.69
N TYR A 443 -4.87 12.48 2.01
CA TYR A 443 -4.66 13.57 2.95
C TYR A 443 -3.22 14.11 2.87
N SER A 444 -2.23 13.24 2.85
CA SER A 444 -0.82 13.62 2.95
C SER A 444 -0.30 14.33 1.71
N SER A 445 -0.78 14.00 0.51
CA SER A 445 -0.43 14.71 -0.74
C SER A 445 -0.77 16.21 -0.67
N ILE A 446 -1.86 16.56 0.01
CA ILE A 446 -2.36 17.92 0.17
C ILE A 446 -1.74 18.61 1.39
N PHE A 447 -1.77 17.94 2.56
CA PHE A 447 -1.49 18.55 3.86
C PHE A 447 -0.10 18.25 4.44
N VAL A 448 0.66 17.33 3.81
CA VAL A 448 2.02 16.99 4.23
C VAL A 448 3.03 17.27 3.11
N ALA A 449 2.89 16.64 1.94
CA ALA A 449 3.84 16.79 0.84
C ALA A 449 3.92 18.24 0.33
N SER A 450 2.78 18.89 0.14
CA SER A 450 2.71 20.28 -0.36
C SER A 450 3.29 21.33 0.59
N PRO A 451 3.00 21.32 1.90
CA PRO A 451 3.68 22.18 2.88
C PRO A 451 5.18 21.89 3.02
N LEU A 452 5.59 20.62 2.99
CA LEU A 452 7.00 20.26 3.01
C LEU A 452 7.75 20.77 1.79
N LEU A 453 7.12 20.77 0.62
CA LEU A 453 7.69 21.37 -0.59
C LEU A 453 7.94 22.88 -0.40
N ILE A 454 7.00 23.62 0.24
CA ILE A 454 7.19 25.03 0.57
C ILE A 454 8.38 25.20 1.54
N PHE A 455 8.48 24.35 2.53
CA PHE A 455 9.57 24.38 3.53
C PHE A 455 10.93 24.14 2.86
N PHE A 456 11.06 23.10 2.04
CA PHE A 456 12.32 22.80 1.34
C PHE A 456 12.70 23.86 0.30
N ASP A 457 11.72 24.51 -0.35
CA ASP A 457 11.98 25.64 -1.24
C ASP A 457 12.60 26.82 -0.48
N ARG A 458 12.01 27.19 0.64
CA ARG A 458 12.56 28.27 1.50
C ARG A 458 13.97 27.94 2.00
N TRP A 459 14.17 26.72 2.46
CA TRP A 459 15.47 26.25 2.93
C TRP A 459 16.54 26.33 1.85
N ALA A 460 16.23 25.90 0.62
CA ALA A 460 17.13 25.95 -0.54
C ALA A 460 17.47 27.39 -0.95
N ARG A 461 16.50 28.31 -0.92
CA ARG A 461 16.72 29.74 -1.21
C ARG A 461 17.62 30.38 -0.16
N ASN A 462 17.37 30.15 1.13
CA ASN A 462 18.20 30.70 2.21
C ASN A 462 19.65 30.21 2.12
N LYS A 463 19.86 28.93 1.76
CA LYS A 463 21.21 28.39 1.55
C LYS A 463 21.94 29.08 0.40
N LYS A 464 21.26 29.37 -0.70
CA LYS A 464 21.85 30.10 -1.84
C LYS A 464 22.23 31.53 -1.47
N ILE A 465 21.39 32.25 -0.71
CA ILE A 465 21.66 33.61 -0.23
C ILE A 465 22.87 33.60 0.72
N GLY A 466 22.93 32.68 1.68
CA GLY A 466 24.05 32.54 2.62
C GLY A 466 25.37 32.22 1.91
N SER A 467 25.37 31.37 0.90
CA SER A 467 26.57 31.08 0.11
C SER A 467 27.05 32.25 -0.78
N ALA A 468 26.09 33.04 -1.31
CA ALA A 468 26.41 34.23 -2.09
C ALA A 468 27.00 35.34 -1.20
N SER A 469 26.48 35.55 0.00
CA SER A 469 27.03 36.53 0.97
C SER A 469 28.42 36.12 1.46
N ALA A 470 28.65 34.85 1.74
CA ALA A 470 29.97 34.33 2.15
C ALA A 470 31.02 34.43 1.04
N SER A 471 30.62 34.32 -0.23
CA SER A 471 31.52 34.49 -1.36
C SER A 471 31.86 35.97 -1.62
N SER A 472 30.95 36.90 -1.37
CA SER A 472 31.18 38.35 -1.48
C SER A 472 32.08 38.86 -0.36
N THR A 473 31.95 38.38 0.88
CA THR A 473 32.82 38.73 1.99
C THR A 473 34.26 38.25 1.76
N LYS A 474 34.45 37.03 1.20
CA LYS A 474 35.77 36.51 0.83
C LYS A 474 36.44 37.27 -0.34
N LYS A 475 35.66 37.92 -1.19
CA LYS A 475 36.18 38.75 -2.29
C LYS A 475 36.64 40.13 -1.77
N ILE A 476 35.98 40.72 -0.81
CA ILE A 476 36.33 42.00 -0.21
C ILE A 476 37.62 41.91 0.63
N ASP A 477 37.82 40.80 1.32
CA ASP A 477 39.02 40.57 2.16
C ASP A 477 40.32 40.32 1.32
N LYS A 478 40.15 39.91 0.06
CA LYS A 478 41.28 39.73 -0.90
C LYS A 478 41.68 40.99 -1.66
N THR A 479 40.88 42.07 -1.57
CA THR A 479 41.13 43.36 -2.25
C THR A 479 41.53 44.49 -1.29
N ALA A 480 41.76 44.20 -0.01
CA ALA A 480 42.37 45.18 0.92
C ALA A 480 43.84 45.38 0.53
N PRO A 481 44.30 46.61 0.21
CA PRO A 481 45.68 46.87 -0.11
C PRO A 481 46.54 46.63 1.12
N ALA A 482 47.59 45.84 0.99
CA ALA A 482 48.67 45.75 1.98
C ALA A 482 49.39 47.11 2.02
N ASN A 483 48.94 47.99 2.93
CA ASN A 483 49.72 49.14 3.29
C ASN A 483 50.77 48.70 4.33
N GLY A 484 51.97 48.63 3.89
CA GLY A 484 53.16 48.59 4.69
C GLY A 484 54.11 49.66 4.20
#